data_d5dfecc6fd7e29dbb6bb4edf6bc62442
#
_entry.id   d5dfecc6fd7e29dbb6bb4edf6bc62442
#
_cell.length_a   1.000
_cell.length_b   1.000
_cell.length_c   1.000
_cell.angle_alpha   90.00
_cell.angle_beta   90.00
_cell.angle_gamma   90.00
#
_symmetry.space_group_name_H-M   'P 1'
#
loop_
_entity.id
_entity.type
_entity.pdbx_description
1 polymer ?
#
loop_
_entity_poly.entity_id
_entity_poly.type
_entity_poly.pdbx_seq_one_letter_code
_entity_poly.pdbx_strand_id
1 'polypeptide(L)'
;MLFRSHPLLILGGTALFAATPWGLDTLNNTGAHGFSEILYEFSSAAANNGSGFEGLGDNTPAWNIATGLVMLIARFLPIIVPLAIVGSLMAKRRSAESAGTLSVEGPTFGVMLFITILIFGALTFFPAAALGPIAEHVTLMR
;
A
#
# COMPACT_ATOMS: atom_id res chain seq x y z
N MET A 1 9.74 -9.30 0.25
CA MET A 1 8.45 -9.96 -0.03
C MET A 1 7.25 -9.14 0.43
N LEU A 2 7.29 -8.51 1.59
CA LEU A 2 6.20 -7.67 2.14
C LEU A 2 5.77 -6.49 1.23
N PHE A 3 6.70 -5.86 0.54
CA PHE A 3 6.41 -4.77 -0.42
C PHE A 3 5.49 -5.16 -1.59
N ARG A 4 5.31 -6.46 -1.85
CA ARG A 4 4.48 -6.93 -2.96
C ARG A 4 3.07 -7.34 -2.53
N SER A 5 2.80 -7.47 -1.24
CA SER A 5 1.48 -7.90 -0.76
C SER A 5 0.40 -6.84 -1.01
N HIS A 6 0.66 -5.57 -0.71
CA HIS A 6 -0.30 -4.49 -0.96
C HIS A 6 -0.65 -4.35 -2.45
N PRO A 7 0.32 -4.21 -3.38
CA PRO A 7 0.01 -4.19 -4.80
C PRO A 7 -0.76 -5.43 -5.29
N LEU A 8 -0.44 -6.62 -4.78
CA LEU A 8 -1.17 -7.83 -5.17
C LEU A 8 -2.63 -7.82 -4.69
N LEU A 9 -2.89 -7.37 -3.46
CA LEU A 9 -4.23 -7.25 -2.92
C LEU A 9 -5.03 -6.18 -3.67
N ILE A 10 -4.43 -5.02 -3.91
CA ILE A 10 -5.06 -3.90 -4.61
C ILE A 10 -5.39 -4.30 -6.06
N LEU A 11 -4.39 -4.73 -6.82
CA LEU A 11 -4.58 -5.05 -8.23
C LEU A 11 -5.41 -6.31 -8.44
N GLY A 12 -5.26 -7.32 -7.57
CA GLY A 12 -6.06 -8.55 -7.63
C GLY A 12 -7.53 -8.29 -7.32
N GLY A 13 -7.82 -7.52 -6.26
CA GLY A 13 -9.17 -7.11 -5.92
C GLY A 13 -9.79 -6.24 -7.03
N THR A 14 -9.04 -5.25 -7.50
CA THR A 14 -9.48 -4.39 -8.61
C THR A 14 -9.79 -5.19 -9.87
N ALA A 15 -8.92 -6.10 -10.27
CA ALA A 15 -9.13 -6.93 -11.46
C ALA A 15 -10.36 -7.83 -11.32
N LEU A 16 -10.56 -8.44 -10.15
CA LEU A 16 -11.72 -9.28 -9.89
C LEU A 16 -13.03 -8.47 -10.00
N PHE A 17 -13.10 -7.30 -9.37
CA PHE A 17 -14.31 -6.48 -9.35
C PHE A 17 -14.54 -5.77 -10.67
N ALA A 18 -13.49 -5.35 -11.39
CA ALA A 18 -13.62 -4.80 -12.73
C ALA A 18 -14.05 -5.83 -13.81
N ALA A 19 -13.90 -7.12 -13.52
CA ALA A 19 -14.28 -8.21 -14.41
C ALA A 19 -15.62 -8.86 -14.04
N THR A 20 -16.27 -8.45 -12.96
CA THR A 20 -17.48 -9.09 -12.44
C THR A 20 -18.60 -8.07 -12.19
N PRO A 21 -19.87 -8.53 -12.21
CA PRO A 21 -21.00 -7.68 -11.84
C PRO A 21 -20.91 -7.12 -10.42
N TRP A 22 -20.17 -7.76 -9.53
CA TRP A 22 -20.00 -7.31 -8.14
C TRP A 22 -19.42 -5.89 -8.02
N GLY A 23 -18.54 -5.51 -8.93
CA GLY A 23 -18.01 -4.16 -9.01
C GLY A 23 -18.71 -3.31 -10.06
N LEU A 24 -18.97 -3.88 -11.27
CA LEU A 24 -19.49 -3.12 -12.39
C LEU A 24 -20.89 -2.54 -12.15
N ASP A 25 -21.77 -3.29 -11.46
CA ASP A 25 -23.14 -2.86 -11.18
C ASP A 25 -23.23 -1.79 -10.07
N THR A 26 -22.13 -1.53 -9.39
CA THR A 26 -22.05 -0.59 -8.26
C THR A 26 -21.38 0.72 -8.60
N LEU A 27 -20.88 0.87 -9.82
CA LEU A 27 -20.17 2.06 -10.28
C LEU A 27 -21.09 3.27 -10.43
N ASN A 28 -20.63 4.42 -10.01
CA ASN A 28 -21.26 5.70 -10.26
C ASN A 28 -20.83 6.29 -11.62
N ASN A 29 -19.61 6.05 -12.02
CA ASN A 29 -19.06 6.54 -13.29
C ASN A 29 -18.73 5.39 -14.24
N THR A 30 -18.69 5.68 -15.54
CA THR A 30 -18.37 4.71 -16.60
C THR A 30 -16.92 4.85 -17.07
N GLY A 31 -16.41 3.82 -17.74
CA GLY A 31 -15.10 3.84 -18.37
C GLY A 31 -13.94 3.96 -17.39
N ALA A 32 -12.96 4.81 -17.71
CA ALA A 32 -11.74 4.96 -16.90
C ALA A 32 -12.01 5.50 -15.50
N HIS A 33 -13.03 6.33 -15.32
CA HIS A 33 -13.41 6.85 -14.01
C HIS A 33 -14.02 5.76 -13.13
N GLY A 34 -14.88 4.88 -13.67
CA GLY A 34 -15.40 3.73 -12.93
C GLY A 34 -14.31 2.75 -12.52
N PHE A 35 -13.34 2.49 -13.40
CA PHE A 35 -12.15 1.72 -13.02
C PHE A 35 -11.39 2.36 -11.85
N SER A 36 -11.25 3.69 -11.86
CA SER A 36 -10.58 4.42 -10.77
C SER A 36 -11.36 4.32 -9.45
N GLU A 37 -12.68 4.23 -9.46
CA GLU A 37 -13.49 4.00 -8.26
C GLU A 37 -13.13 2.67 -7.61
N ILE A 38 -13.11 1.59 -8.39
CA ILE A 38 -12.75 0.24 -7.89
C ILE A 38 -11.31 0.23 -7.38
N LEU A 39 -10.38 0.77 -8.16
CA LEU A 39 -8.95 0.81 -7.79
C LEU A 39 -8.72 1.58 -6.50
N TYR A 40 -9.40 2.71 -6.33
CA TYR A 40 -9.29 3.52 -5.13
C TYR A 40 -9.84 2.80 -3.91
N GLU A 41 -11.00 2.13 -4.02
CA GLU A 41 -11.61 1.39 -2.92
C GLU A 41 -10.67 0.30 -2.39
N PHE A 42 -10.09 -0.52 -3.28
CA PHE A 42 -9.09 -1.52 -2.87
C PHE A 42 -7.79 -0.90 -2.36
N SER A 43 -7.38 0.25 -2.87
CA SER A 43 -6.20 0.97 -2.37
C SER A 43 -6.44 1.50 -0.95
N SER A 44 -7.60 2.07 -0.71
CA SER A 44 -8.02 2.56 0.61
C SER A 44 -8.18 1.41 1.61
N ALA A 45 -8.81 0.31 1.20
CA ALA A 45 -8.95 -0.88 2.03
C ALA A 45 -7.60 -1.48 2.42
N ALA A 46 -6.67 -1.61 1.47
CA ALA A 46 -5.32 -2.12 1.73
C ALA A 46 -4.51 -1.19 2.67
N ALA A 47 -4.67 0.12 2.53
CA ALA A 47 -4.05 1.10 3.42
C ALA A 47 -4.78 1.25 4.78
N ASN A 48 -5.95 0.62 4.94
CA ASN A 48 -6.83 0.74 6.12
C ASN A 48 -7.28 2.18 6.40
N ASN A 49 -7.52 2.97 5.36
CA ASN A 49 -7.94 4.37 5.47
C ASN A 49 -9.44 4.52 5.69
N GLY A 50 -10.27 3.64 5.12
CA GLY A 50 -11.73 3.70 5.23
C GLY A 50 -12.37 4.80 4.39
N SER A 51 -11.72 5.26 3.32
CA SER A 51 -12.25 6.23 2.36
C SER A 51 -12.63 5.54 1.05
N GLY A 52 -13.68 6.00 0.41
CA GLY A 52 -14.15 5.55 -0.92
C GLY A 52 -14.52 6.75 -1.78
N PHE A 53 -14.79 6.52 -3.06
CA PHE A 53 -15.38 7.55 -3.90
C PHE A 53 -16.88 7.68 -3.61
N GLU A 54 -17.33 8.93 -3.45
CA GLU A 54 -18.74 9.22 -3.31
C GLU A 54 -19.53 8.73 -4.54
N GLY A 55 -20.60 7.98 -4.27
CA GLY A 55 -21.46 7.41 -5.30
C GLY A 55 -21.16 5.96 -5.66
N LEU A 56 -20.03 5.39 -5.26
CA LEU A 56 -19.80 3.95 -5.38
C LEU A 56 -20.75 3.19 -4.46
N GLY A 57 -21.51 2.25 -5.02
CA GLY A 57 -22.45 1.40 -4.26
C GLY A 57 -21.76 0.24 -3.55
N ASP A 58 -20.78 0.53 -2.70
CA ASP A 58 -19.92 -0.44 -2.04
C ASP A 58 -20.57 -1.21 -0.87
N ASN A 59 -21.76 -0.81 -0.42
CA ASN A 59 -22.46 -1.50 0.65
C ASN A 59 -23.18 -2.77 0.15
N THR A 60 -22.43 -3.70 -0.39
CA THR A 60 -22.91 -5.03 -0.79
C THR A 60 -22.13 -6.12 -0.06
N PRO A 61 -22.68 -7.35 0.08
CA PRO A 61 -21.94 -8.46 0.69
C PRO A 61 -20.61 -8.75 0.01
N ALA A 62 -20.54 -8.62 -1.32
CA ALA A 62 -19.32 -8.85 -2.08
C ALA A 62 -18.23 -7.83 -1.71
N TRP A 63 -18.56 -6.55 -1.72
CA TRP A 63 -17.66 -5.47 -1.31
C TRP A 63 -17.23 -5.61 0.14
N ASN A 64 -18.19 -5.77 1.06
CA ASN A 64 -17.92 -5.86 2.49
C ASN A 64 -16.98 -7.02 2.85
N ILE A 65 -17.16 -8.19 2.21
CA ILE A 65 -16.28 -9.35 2.43
C ILE A 65 -14.91 -9.10 1.80
N ALA A 66 -14.86 -8.65 0.56
CA ALA A 66 -13.60 -8.46 -0.17
C ALA A 66 -12.70 -7.40 0.50
N THR A 67 -13.26 -6.23 0.79
CA THR A 67 -12.52 -5.14 1.47
C THR A 67 -12.13 -5.52 2.89
N GLY A 68 -13.02 -6.21 3.63
CA GLY A 68 -12.72 -6.73 4.96
C GLY A 68 -11.55 -7.71 4.97
N LEU A 69 -11.49 -8.64 4.02
CA LEU A 69 -10.36 -9.56 3.86
C LEU A 69 -9.08 -8.83 3.47
N VAL A 70 -9.17 -7.87 2.56
CA VAL A 70 -8.02 -7.04 2.15
C VAL A 70 -7.48 -6.26 3.34
N MET A 71 -8.34 -5.59 4.12
CA MET A 71 -7.94 -4.87 5.32
C MET A 71 -7.25 -5.78 6.35
N LEU A 72 -7.82 -6.96 6.59
CA LEU A 72 -7.26 -7.93 7.53
C LEU A 72 -5.84 -8.37 7.11
N ILE A 73 -5.70 -8.81 5.86
CA ILE A 73 -4.42 -9.30 5.34
C ILE A 73 -3.40 -8.17 5.28
N ALA A 74 -3.78 -7.01 4.75
CA ALA A 74 -2.90 -5.86 4.58
C ALA A 74 -2.40 -5.31 5.92
N ARG A 75 -3.20 -5.38 6.97
CA ARG A 75 -2.80 -4.93 8.31
C ARG A 75 -1.91 -5.93 9.03
N PHE A 76 -2.31 -7.19 9.08
CA PHE A 76 -1.64 -8.16 9.94
C PHE A 76 -0.41 -8.82 9.29
N LEU A 77 -0.40 -8.99 7.97
CA LEU A 77 0.74 -9.59 7.28
C LEU A 77 2.06 -8.81 7.50
N PRO A 78 2.09 -7.47 7.39
CA PRO A 78 3.29 -6.69 7.68
C PRO A 78 3.76 -6.76 9.14
N ILE A 79 2.90 -7.14 10.07
CA ILE A 79 3.25 -7.31 11.48
C ILE A 79 3.76 -8.71 11.74
N ILE A 80 3.02 -9.72 11.30
CA ILE A 80 3.32 -11.13 11.59
C ILE A 80 4.63 -11.58 10.93
N VAL A 81 4.85 -11.20 9.66
CA VAL A 81 6.02 -11.66 8.92
C VAL A 81 7.35 -11.14 9.51
N PRO A 82 7.51 -9.86 9.86
CA PRO A 82 8.71 -9.39 10.56
C PRO A 82 8.91 -10.07 11.91
N LEU A 83 7.83 -10.29 12.69
CA LEU A 83 7.93 -11.00 13.96
C LEU A 83 8.41 -12.44 13.78
N ALA A 84 7.91 -13.14 12.76
CA ALA A 84 8.37 -14.49 12.44
C ALA A 84 9.85 -14.50 12.00
N ILE A 85 10.28 -13.50 11.22
CA ILE A 85 11.69 -13.33 10.83
C ILE A 85 12.55 -13.10 12.06
N VAL A 86 12.16 -12.20 12.97
CA VAL A 86 12.88 -11.94 14.20
C VAL A 86 12.99 -13.20 15.05
N GLY A 87 11.89 -13.95 15.20
CA GLY A 87 11.90 -15.23 15.91
C GLY A 87 12.90 -16.24 15.31
N SER A 88 12.94 -16.33 13.98
CA SER A 88 13.91 -17.17 13.26
C SER A 88 15.36 -16.69 13.44
N LEU A 89 15.58 -15.37 13.48
CA LEU A 89 16.92 -14.79 13.68
C LEU A 89 17.43 -14.98 15.10
N MET A 90 16.55 -14.95 16.10
CA MET A 90 16.92 -15.20 17.51
C MET A 90 17.54 -16.58 17.74
N ALA A 91 17.14 -17.57 16.95
CA ALA A 91 17.70 -18.92 17.02
C ALA A 91 19.09 -19.06 16.38
N LYS A 92 19.55 -18.04 15.64
CA LYS A 92 20.86 -18.03 14.99
C LYS A 92 21.95 -17.48 15.91
N ARG A 93 23.17 -18.03 15.77
CA ARG A 93 24.35 -17.47 16.46
C ARG A 93 24.69 -16.10 15.90
N ARG A 94 25.04 -15.16 16.79
CA ARG A 94 25.56 -13.85 16.38
C ARG A 94 26.89 -14.05 15.65
N SER A 95 27.04 -13.38 14.50
CA SER A 95 28.35 -13.29 13.85
C SER A 95 29.31 -12.48 14.70
N ALA A 96 30.60 -12.87 14.71
CA ALA A 96 31.62 -12.08 15.36
C ALA A 96 31.72 -10.68 14.70
N GLU A 97 31.89 -9.66 15.51
CA GLU A 97 32.13 -8.32 15.01
C GLU A 97 33.48 -8.27 14.29
N SER A 98 33.50 -7.64 13.12
CA SER A 98 34.69 -7.42 12.30
C SER A 98 34.90 -5.93 12.08
N ALA A 99 36.08 -5.55 11.57
CA ALA A 99 36.39 -4.15 11.25
C ALA A 99 35.41 -3.48 10.26
N GLY A 100 34.64 -4.28 9.51
CA GLY A 100 33.61 -3.80 8.59
C GLY A 100 32.17 -3.83 9.15
N THR A 101 32.00 -4.24 10.41
CA THR A 101 30.66 -4.29 11.03
C THR A 101 30.21 -2.89 11.44
N LEU A 102 29.12 -2.42 10.87
CA LEU A 102 28.52 -1.14 11.25
C LEU A 102 27.90 -1.26 12.66
N SER A 103 28.40 -0.45 13.60
CA SER A 103 27.81 -0.37 14.93
C SER A 103 26.40 0.23 14.87
N VAL A 104 25.43 -0.46 15.45
CA VAL A 104 24.04 0.03 15.54
C VAL A 104 23.81 1.00 16.72
N GLU A 105 24.79 1.17 17.56
CA GLU A 105 24.74 2.04 18.75
C GLU A 105 25.33 3.42 18.51
N GLY A 106 25.99 3.62 17.34
CA GLY A 106 26.67 4.86 17.02
C GLY A 106 25.79 5.91 16.35
N PRO A 107 26.17 7.20 16.42
CA PRO A 107 25.45 8.28 15.77
C PRO A 107 25.35 8.11 14.24
N THR A 108 26.35 7.48 13.62
CA THR A 108 26.34 7.16 12.19
C THR A 108 25.15 6.30 11.79
N PHE A 109 24.81 5.29 12.60
CA PHE A 109 23.63 4.46 12.37
C PHE A 109 22.34 5.26 12.47
N GLY A 110 22.23 6.13 13.49
CA GLY A 110 21.08 7.02 13.68
C GLY A 110 20.85 7.95 12.49
N VAL A 111 21.91 8.57 11.98
CA VAL A 111 21.85 9.45 10.80
C VAL A 111 21.46 8.66 9.55
N MET A 112 22.06 7.49 9.32
CA MET A 112 21.69 6.64 8.18
C MET A 112 20.22 6.19 8.23
N LEU A 113 19.74 5.80 9.41
CA LEU A 113 18.35 5.41 9.62
C LEU A 113 17.41 6.58 9.33
N PHE A 114 17.70 7.76 9.85
CA PHE A 114 16.92 8.96 9.62
C PHE A 114 16.86 9.34 8.13
N ILE A 115 17.99 9.36 7.44
CA ILE A 115 18.06 9.63 6.00
C ILE A 115 17.26 8.57 5.21
N THR A 116 17.36 7.32 5.58
CA THR A 116 16.61 6.23 4.94
C THR A 116 15.10 6.45 5.07
N ILE A 117 14.62 6.81 6.26
CA ILE A 117 13.20 7.11 6.51
C ILE A 117 12.75 8.30 5.65
N LEU A 118 13.55 9.37 5.57
CA LEU A 118 13.24 10.53 4.74
C LEU A 118 13.13 10.18 3.26
N ILE A 119 14.10 9.40 2.74
CA ILE A 119 14.09 8.98 1.34
C ILE A 119 12.84 8.14 1.03
N PHE A 120 12.53 7.14 1.85
CA PHE A 120 11.33 6.33 1.66
C PHE A 120 10.05 7.15 1.76
N GLY A 121 9.95 8.06 2.73
CA GLY A 121 8.81 8.98 2.86
C GLY A 121 8.67 9.87 1.63
N ALA A 122 9.75 10.49 1.17
CA ALA A 122 9.74 11.34 -0.01
C ALA A 122 9.32 10.56 -1.27
N LEU A 123 9.88 9.37 -1.50
CA LEU A 123 9.53 8.53 -2.66
C LEU A 123 8.08 8.03 -2.63
N THR A 124 7.49 7.89 -1.44
CA THR A 124 6.10 7.44 -1.28
C THR A 124 5.10 8.55 -1.61
N PHE A 125 5.33 9.77 -1.14
CA PHE A 125 4.36 10.86 -1.22
C PHE A 125 4.64 11.86 -2.34
N PHE A 126 5.90 12.15 -2.63
CA PHE A 126 6.29 13.19 -3.57
C PHE A 126 5.77 12.97 -4.99
N PRO A 127 5.84 11.76 -5.60
CA PRO A 127 5.33 11.56 -6.95
C PRO A 127 3.83 11.85 -7.07
N ALA A 128 3.01 11.39 -6.12
CA ALA A 128 1.58 11.62 -6.13
C ALA A 128 1.23 13.11 -5.92
N ALA A 129 1.94 13.77 -5.00
CA ALA A 129 1.72 15.18 -4.68
C ALA A 129 2.19 16.13 -5.81
N ALA A 130 3.18 15.73 -6.60
CA ALA A 130 3.71 16.54 -7.68
C ALA A 130 2.99 16.31 -9.02
N LEU A 131 2.71 15.05 -9.37
CA LEU A 131 2.15 14.70 -10.69
C LEU A 131 0.70 15.18 -10.86
N GLY A 132 -0.12 15.14 -9.83
CA GLY A 132 -1.51 15.60 -9.89
C GLY A 132 -1.62 17.07 -10.30
N PRO A 133 -1.05 18.02 -9.54
CA PRO A 133 -1.07 19.45 -9.88
C PRO A 133 -0.42 19.78 -11.23
N ILE A 134 0.63 19.06 -11.62
CA ILE A 134 1.28 19.26 -12.94
C ILE A 134 0.34 18.81 -14.07
N ALA A 135 -0.29 17.65 -13.94
CA ALA A 135 -1.23 17.16 -14.94
C ALA A 135 -2.44 18.09 -15.08
N GLU A 136 -2.99 18.57 -13.98
CA GLU A 136 -4.07 19.53 -13.98
C GLU A 136 -3.66 20.84 -14.63
N HIS A 137 -2.51 21.39 -14.29
CA HIS A 137 -1.99 22.62 -14.90
C HIS A 137 -1.85 22.49 -16.43
N VAL A 138 -1.33 21.36 -16.92
CA VAL A 138 -1.19 21.10 -18.36
C VAL A 138 -2.54 20.98 -19.06
N THR A 139 -3.55 20.41 -18.41
CA THR A 139 -4.92 20.33 -18.97
C THR A 139 -5.63 21.65 -19.02
N LEU A 140 -5.40 22.55 -18.07
CA LEU A 140 -5.98 23.89 -18.04
C LEU A 140 -5.34 24.85 -19.06
N MET A 141 -4.13 24.53 -19.54
CA MET A 141 -3.42 25.32 -20.54
C MET A 141 -3.75 24.92 -21.99
N ARG A 142 -4.57 23.91 -22.20
CA ARG A 142 -5.08 23.45 -23.52
C ARG A 142 -6.48 23.99 -23.78
#